data_6bfeaf1f99ee09392c1ea25dbd36e34e
#
_entry.id   6bfeaf1f99ee09392c1ea25dbd36e34e
#
_cell.length_a   1.000
_cell.length_b   1.000
_cell.length_c   1.000
_cell.angle_alpha   90.00
_cell.angle_beta   90.00
_cell.angle_gamma   90.00
#
_symmetry.space_group_name_H-M   'P 1'
#
loop_
_entity.id
_entity.type
_entity.pdbx_description
1 polymer ?
#
loop_
_entity_poly.entity_id
_entity_poly.type
_entity_poly.pdbx_seq_one_letter_code
_entity_poly.pdbx_strand_id
1 'polypeptide(L)'
;MELKYDSFIPNKVQMKYAKYILGVHKSATHIAVLAELGLYPLSIAALKSSVICWIHLLNSKCNSLIFHAYRKNQKLNENLGNKLKQLFTIIGFSHIWENLGTFSKSKLLFSVTKQLENRYTKHWKTLLFNNDSIQFCYCQLKCPLLSSTII
;
A
#
# COMPACT_ATOMS: atom_id res chain seq x y z
N MET A 1 -7.06 -13.34 1.38
CA MET A 1 -5.68 -12.95 1.72
C MET A 1 -5.71 -11.49 2.18
N GLU A 2 -5.37 -11.23 3.43
CA GLU A 2 -5.26 -9.87 3.96
C GLU A 2 -3.87 -9.31 3.67
N LEU A 3 -3.81 -8.01 3.34
CA LEU A 3 -2.55 -7.30 3.25
C LEU A 3 -2.00 -7.10 4.67
N LYS A 4 -1.01 -7.92 5.06
CA LYS A 4 -0.35 -7.80 6.37
C LYS A 4 0.59 -6.61 6.38
N TYR A 5 0.09 -5.46 6.81
CA TYR A 5 0.87 -4.21 6.84
C TYR A 5 1.99 -4.24 7.90
N ASP A 6 1.78 -4.92 9.04
CA ASP A 6 2.70 -4.86 10.19
C ASP A 6 3.92 -5.78 10.08
N SER A 7 3.89 -6.82 9.25
CA SER A 7 5.00 -7.76 9.09
C SER A 7 6.13 -7.25 8.20
N PHE A 8 5.91 -6.17 7.44
CA PHE A 8 6.88 -5.62 6.50
C PHE A 8 8.00 -4.86 7.24
N ILE A 9 9.24 -5.29 7.07
CA ILE A 9 10.41 -4.73 7.79
C ILE A 9 10.51 -3.20 7.67
N PRO A 10 10.36 -2.57 6.49
CA PRO A 10 10.37 -1.11 6.37
C PRO A 10 9.32 -0.40 7.21
N ASN A 11 8.15 -1.00 7.43
CA ASN A 11 7.13 -0.42 8.32
C ASN A 11 7.60 -0.39 9.78
N LYS A 12 8.36 -1.40 10.23
CA LYS A 12 8.94 -1.41 11.59
C LYS A 12 9.95 -0.28 11.77
N VAL A 13 10.76 0.00 10.74
CA VAL A 13 11.73 1.11 10.75
C VAL A 13 10.99 2.44 10.76
N GLN A 14 10.00 2.62 9.86
CA GLN A 14 9.16 3.81 9.84
C GLN A 14 8.53 4.08 11.21
N MET A 15 8.01 3.04 11.86
CA MET A 15 7.40 3.14 13.18
C MET A 15 8.37 3.61 14.27
N LYS A 16 9.59 3.08 14.24
CA LYS A 16 10.63 3.49 15.21
C LYS A 16 10.91 4.98 15.10
N TYR A 17 11.07 5.49 13.87
CA TYR A 17 11.29 6.92 13.63
C TYR A 17 10.06 7.76 13.95
N ALA A 18 8.88 7.32 13.56
CA ALA A 18 7.63 8.04 13.84
C ALA A 18 7.39 8.21 15.34
N LYS A 19 7.62 7.16 16.14
CA LYS A 19 7.54 7.24 17.61
C LYS A 19 8.58 8.19 18.20
N TYR A 20 9.79 8.17 17.66
CA TYR A 20 10.86 9.08 18.07
C TYR A 20 10.49 10.54 17.80
N ILE A 21 9.98 10.86 16.61
CA ILE A 21 9.56 12.21 16.21
C ILE A 21 8.42 12.72 17.12
N LEU A 22 7.45 11.88 17.44
CA LEU A 22 6.33 12.26 18.31
C LEU A 22 6.69 12.26 19.80
N GLY A 23 7.87 11.79 20.19
CA GLY A 23 8.25 11.66 21.59
C GLY A 23 7.38 10.70 22.41
N VAL A 24 6.69 9.75 21.74
CA VAL A 24 5.77 8.83 22.41
C VAL A 24 6.47 7.55 22.86
N HIS A 25 5.91 6.91 23.89
CA HIS A 25 6.44 5.67 24.44
C HIS A 25 6.46 4.53 23.39
N LYS A 26 7.37 3.58 23.55
CA LYS A 26 7.54 2.43 22.64
C LYS A 26 6.29 1.56 22.52
N SER A 27 5.43 1.51 23.56
CA SER A 27 4.17 0.79 23.56
C SER A 27 3.04 1.48 22.80
N ALA A 28 3.21 2.75 22.38
CA ALA A 28 2.18 3.44 21.58
C ALA A 28 1.80 2.63 20.34
N THR A 29 0.50 2.56 20.05
CA THR A 29 -0.01 1.76 18.93
C THR A 29 0.46 2.32 17.59
N HIS A 30 0.83 1.43 16.66
CA HIS A 30 1.33 1.80 15.33
C HIS A 30 0.33 2.67 14.57
N ILE A 31 -0.95 2.31 14.69
CA ILE A 31 -2.05 2.97 14.00
C ILE A 31 -2.18 4.42 14.44
N ALA A 32 -2.15 4.64 15.76
CA ALA A 32 -2.23 5.97 16.35
C ALA A 32 -1.08 6.87 15.88
N VAL A 33 0.14 6.35 15.93
CA VAL A 33 1.35 7.07 15.55
C VAL A 33 1.35 7.49 14.07
N LEU A 34 0.97 6.59 13.16
CA LEU A 34 0.89 6.91 11.72
C LEU A 34 -0.24 7.90 11.43
N ALA A 35 -1.38 7.74 12.10
CA ALA A 35 -2.51 8.63 11.94
C ALA A 35 -2.19 10.07 12.40
N GLU A 36 -1.52 10.21 13.53
CA GLU A 36 -1.10 11.51 14.07
C GLU A 36 -0.17 12.27 13.10
N LEU A 37 0.74 11.53 12.45
CA LEU A 37 1.63 12.10 11.45
C LEU A 37 0.99 12.23 10.05
N GLY A 38 -0.23 11.76 9.84
CA GLY A 38 -0.85 11.71 8.52
C GLY A 38 -0.13 10.81 7.52
N LEU A 39 0.58 9.78 8.01
CA LEU A 39 1.43 8.91 7.18
C LEU A 39 0.76 7.58 6.86
N TYR A 40 0.98 7.12 5.64
CA TYR A 40 0.69 5.75 5.24
C TYR A 40 1.89 4.82 5.51
N PRO A 41 1.66 3.50 5.74
CA PRO A 41 2.74 2.53 5.83
C PRO A 41 3.62 2.52 4.58
N LEU A 42 4.93 2.36 4.75
CA LEU A 42 5.89 2.24 3.64
C LEU A 42 5.58 1.06 2.71
N SER A 43 4.88 0.03 3.19
CA SER A 43 4.40 -1.07 2.35
C SER A 43 3.51 -0.59 1.21
N ILE A 44 2.69 0.46 1.41
CA ILE A 44 1.88 1.05 0.34
C ILE A 44 2.79 1.70 -0.70
N ALA A 45 3.80 2.45 -0.28
CA ALA A 45 4.77 3.05 -1.20
C ALA A 45 5.55 1.98 -1.98
N ALA A 46 5.95 0.88 -1.34
CA ALA A 46 6.60 -0.25 -1.99
C ALA A 46 5.70 -0.93 -3.03
N LEU A 47 4.42 -1.13 -2.71
CA LEU A 47 3.44 -1.68 -3.66
C LEU A 47 3.24 -0.75 -4.87
N LYS A 48 3.14 0.57 -4.66
CA LYS A 48 3.09 1.56 -5.75
C LYS A 48 4.33 1.46 -6.64
N SER A 49 5.53 1.42 -6.05
CA SER A 49 6.79 1.29 -6.78
C SER A 49 6.86 -0.01 -7.57
N SER A 50 6.34 -1.11 -7.03
CA SER A 50 6.26 -2.39 -7.74
C SER A 50 5.33 -2.32 -8.97
N VAL A 51 4.20 -1.63 -8.86
CA VAL A 51 3.29 -1.41 -10.00
C VAL A 51 3.96 -0.53 -11.07
N ILE A 52 4.64 0.54 -10.67
CA ILE A 52 5.40 1.41 -11.58
C ILE A 52 6.47 0.59 -12.32
N CYS A 53 7.27 -0.18 -11.59
CA CYS A 53 8.30 -1.05 -12.16
C CYS A 53 7.70 -2.01 -13.18
N TRP A 54 6.58 -2.65 -12.85
CA TRP A 54 5.89 -3.57 -13.75
C TRP A 54 5.38 -2.87 -15.01
N ILE A 55 4.79 -1.68 -14.90
CA ILE A 55 4.37 -0.87 -16.05
C ILE A 55 5.57 -0.54 -16.95
N HIS A 56 6.73 -0.21 -16.37
CA HIS A 56 7.96 0.02 -17.13
C HIS A 56 8.42 -1.24 -17.85
N LEU A 57 8.38 -2.40 -17.20
CA LEU A 57 8.73 -3.69 -17.80
C LEU A 57 7.84 -4.03 -19.00
N LEU A 58 6.54 -3.80 -18.89
CA LEU A 58 5.59 -4.02 -20.01
C LEU A 58 5.85 -3.10 -21.20
N ASN A 59 6.42 -1.92 -20.97
CA ASN A 59 6.71 -0.94 -22.01
C ASN A 59 8.13 -1.05 -22.58
N SER A 60 8.98 -1.88 -21.97
CA SER A 60 10.35 -2.08 -22.48
C SER A 60 10.29 -2.78 -23.83
N LYS A 61 11.18 -2.34 -24.75
CA LYS A 61 11.28 -2.97 -26.08
C LYS A 61 11.56 -4.46 -25.94
N CYS A 62 10.92 -5.28 -26.77
CA CYS A 62 11.06 -6.75 -26.75
C CYS A 62 12.53 -7.26 -26.78
N ASN A 63 13.43 -6.48 -27.32
CA ASN A 63 14.86 -6.81 -27.41
C ASN A 63 15.71 -6.32 -26.23
N SER A 64 15.10 -5.73 -25.19
CA SER A 64 15.84 -5.28 -24.02
C SER A 64 16.21 -6.46 -23.12
N LEU A 65 17.40 -6.45 -22.53
CA LEU A 65 17.84 -7.43 -21.54
C LEU A 65 16.84 -7.55 -20.37
N ILE A 66 16.26 -6.43 -19.97
CA ILE A 66 15.28 -6.32 -18.90
C ILE A 66 14.01 -7.12 -19.25
N PHE A 67 13.53 -7.01 -20.49
CA PHE A 67 12.35 -7.75 -20.95
C PHE A 67 12.61 -9.27 -20.98
N HIS A 68 13.80 -9.68 -21.46
CA HIS A 68 14.19 -11.10 -21.45
C HIS A 68 14.32 -11.66 -20.03
N ALA A 69 14.94 -10.90 -19.12
CA ALA A 69 15.03 -11.26 -17.70
C ALA A 69 13.64 -11.40 -17.05
N TYR A 70 12.72 -10.47 -17.33
CA TYR A 70 11.35 -10.53 -16.85
C TYR A 70 10.62 -11.78 -17.37
N ARG A 71 10.69 -12.08 -18.68
CA ARG A 71 10.10 -13.29 -19.28
C ARG A 71 10.66 -14.57 -18.67
N LYS A 72 11.97 -14.64 -18.48
CA LYS A 72 12.60 -15.78 -17.82
C LYS A 72 12.10 -15.96 -16.38
N ASN A 73 11.96 -14.85 -15.67
CA ASN A 73 11.49 -14.84 -14.28
C ASN A 73 9.99 -15.18 -14.14
N GLN A 74 9.16 -14.96 -15.19
CA GLN A 74 7.74 -15.34 -15.18
C GLN A 74 7.50 -16.84 -14.98
N LYS A 75 8.49 -17.69 -15.28
CA LYS A 75 8.41 -19.14 -15.08
C LYS A 75 8.57 -19.56 -13.62
N LEU A 76 9.02 -18.65 -12.75
CA LEU A 76 9.19 -18.92 -11.31
C LEU A 76 7.88 -18.63 -10.58
N ASN A 77 7.47 -19.53 -9.68
CA ASN A 77 6.21 -19.41 -8.94
C ASN A 77 6.09 -18.18 -8.05
N GLU A 78 7.22 -17.61 -7.60
CA GLU A 78 7.28 -16.43 -6.74
C GLU A 78 7.72 -15.15 -7.48
N ASN A 79 7.40 -15.03 -8.75
CA ASN A 79 7.80 -13.88 -9.54
C ASN A 79 6.96 -12.61 -9.22
N LEU A 80 7.50 -11.45 -9.60
CA LEU A 80 6.84 -10.16 -9.45
C LEU A 80 5.45 -10.15 -10.12
N GLY A 81 5.32 -10.77 -11.28
CA GLY A 81 4.05 -10.83 -12.01
C GLY A 81 2.95 -11.53 -11.22
N ASN A 82 3.24 -12.69 -10.62
CA ASN A 82 2.25 -13.42 -9.82
C ASN A 82 1.86 -12.65 -8.55
N LYS A 83 2.82 -12.01 -7.89
CA LYS A 83 2.54 -11.17 -6.71
C LYS A 83 1.67 -9.97 -7.08
N LEU A 84 1.92 -9.33 -8.21
CA LEU A 84 1.09 -8.23 -8.72
C LEU A 84 -0.29 -8.70 -9.17
N LYS A 85 -0.40 -9.88 -9.82
CA LYS A 85 -1.68 -10.47 -10.18
C LYS A 85 -2.54 -10.69 -8.93
N GLN A 86 -1.97 -11.26 -7.88
CA GLN A 86 -2.64 -11.43 -6.59
C GLN A 86 -3.06 -10.07 -5.99
N LEU A 87 -2.17 -9.07 -6.03
CA LEU A 87 -2.49 -7.72 -5.59
C LEU A 87 -3.68 -7.14 -6.35
N PHE A 88 -3.66 -7.19 -7.69
CA PHE A 88 -4.76 -6.69 -8.52
C PHE A 88 -6.08 -7.42 -8.25
N THR A 89 -6.04 -8.72 -8.01
CA THR A 89 -7.22 -9.48 -7.61
C THR A 89 -7.76 -8.98 -6.25
N ILE A 90 -6.88 -8.78 -5.28
CA ILE A 90 -7.25 -8.29 -3.95
C ILE A 90 -7.90 -6.91 -4.03
N ILE A 91 -7.36 -5.98 -4.82
CA ILE A 91 -7.86 -4.61 -4.93
C ILE A 91 -9.03 -4.45 -5.93
N GLY A 92 -9.48 -5.54 -6.56
CA GLY A 92 -10.62 -5.53 -7.48
C GLY A 92 -10.28 -5.11 -8.92
N PHE A 93 -9.01 -5.19 -9.31
CA PHE A 93 -8.51 -4.84 -10.66
C PHE A 93 -8.05 -6.05 -11.47
N SER A 94 -8.61 -7.24 -11.25
CA SER A 94 -8.25 -8.47 -11.98
C SER A 94 -8.38 -8.32 -13.51
N HIS A 95 -9.39 -7.56 -13.96
CA HIS A 95 -9.64 -7.29 -15.39
C HIS A 95 -8.47 -6.57 -16.10
N ILE A 96 -7.65 -5.83 -15.36
CA ILE A 96 -6.47 -5.15 -15.91
C ILE A 96 -5.41 -6.16 -16.37
N TRP A 97 -5.30 -7.28 -15.66
CA TRP A 97 -4.37 -8.34 -16.01
C TRP A 97 -4.73 -9.02 -17.34
N GLU A 98 -6.01 -9.08 -17.65
CA GLU A 98 -6.53 -9.69 -18.88
C GLU A 98 -6.42 -8.75 -20.09
N ASN A 99 -6.46 -7.42 -19.84
CA ASN A 99 -6.53 -6.39 -20.89
C ASN A 99 -5.36 -5.39 -20.79
N LEU A 100 -4.13 -5.88 -20.74
CA LEU A 100 -2.90 -5.10 -20.51
C LEU A 100 -2.62 -3.96 -21.50
N GLY A 101 -3.27 -3.96 -22.68
CA GLY A 101 -3.03 -2.97 -23.74
C GLY A 101 -3.96 -1.75 -23.76
N THR A 102 -5.03 -1.75 -22.97
CA THR A 102 -6.11 -0.76 -23.12
C THR A 102 -6.08 0.38 -22.09
N PHE A 103 -5.23 0.31 -21.09
CA PHE A 103 -5.23 1.27 -19.99
C PHE A 103 -4.17 2.36 -20.10
N SER A 104 -4.58 3.61 -19.85
CA SER A 104 -3.62 4.70 -19.61
C SER A 104 -2.86 4.44 -18.31
N LYS A 105 -1.52 4.44 -18.39
CA LYS A 105 -0.61 4.15 -17.27
C LYS A 105 -0.85 5.05 -16.07
N SER A 106 -1.03 6.35 -16.31
CA SER A 106 -1.27 7.34 -15.26
C SER A 106 -2.61 7.10 -14.56
N LYS A 107 -3.67 6.79 -15.32
CA LYS A 107 -4.99 6.46 -14.75
C LYS A 107 -4.92 5.18 -13.93
N LEU A 108 -4.22 4.15 -14.41
CA LEU A 108 -4.03 2.90 -13.69
C LEU A 108 -3.30 3.13 -12.35
N LEU A 109 -2.16 3.82 -12.40
CA LEU A 109 -1.38 4.10 -11.21
C LEU A 109 -2.19 4.92 -10.18
N PHE A 110 -2.91 5.93 -10.62
CA PHE A 110 -3.78 6.73 -9.77
C PHE A 110 -4.88 5.87 -9.11
N SER A 111 -5.57 5.04 -9.90
CA SER A 111 -6.65 4.17 -9.40
C SER A 111 -6.14 3.13 -8.40
N VAL A 112 -5.01 2.48 -8.70
CA VAL A 112 -4.38 1.51 -7.79
C VAL A 112 -3.94 2.19 -6.50
N THR A 113 -3.30 3.36 -6.58
CA THR A 113 -2.88 4.15 -5.42
C THR A 113 -4.06 4.48 -4.54
N LYS A 114 -5.10 5.08 -5.10
CA LYS A 114 -6.31 5.47 -4.37
C LYS A 114 -6.98 4.26 -3.71
N GLN A 115 -7.01 3.11 -4.37
CA GLN A 115 -7.61 1.91 -3.82
C GLN A 115 -6.79 1.30 -2.67
N LEU A 116 -5.47 1.34 -2.75
CA LEU A 116 -4.59 0.91 -1.65
C LEU A 116 -4.75 1.82 -0.43
N GLU A 117 -4.81 3.12 -0.63
CA GLU A 117 -5.02 4.11 0.43
C GLU A 117 -6.41 3.95 1.07
N ASN A 118 -7.46 3.80 0.27
CA ASN A 118 -8.82 3.57 0.75
C ASN A 118 -8.93 2.27 1.58
N ARG A 119 -8.29 1.19 1.12
CA ARG A 119 -8.27 -0.08 1.87
C ARG A 119 -7.55 0.05 3.20
N TYR A 120 -6.41 0.74 3.20
CA TYR A 120 -5.69 1.00 4.44
C TYR A 120 -6.53 1.87 5.38
N THR A 121 -7.14 2.93 4.89
CA THR A 121 -8.01 3.81 5.69
C THR A 121 -9.21 3.04 6.26
N LYS A 122 -9.81 2.14 5.49
CA LYS A 122 -10.90 1.27 5.98
C LYS A 122 -10.41 0.33 7.08
N HIS A 123 -9.29 -0.35 6.85
CA HIS A 123 -8.66 -1.23 7.84
C HIS A 123 -8.31 -0.47 9.13
N TRP A 124 -7.71 0.69 9.00
CA TRP A 124 -7.37 1.59 10.10
C TRP A 124 -8.61 2.03 10.90
N LYS A 125 -9.69 2.44 10.21
CA LYS A 125 -10.96 2.77 10.87
C LYS A 125 -11.52 1.58 11.65
N THR A 126 -11.52 0.40 11.06
CA THR A 126 -12.01 -0.83 11.73
C THR A 126 -11.21 -1.10 13.02
N LEU A 127 -9.88 -0.97 12.97
CA LEU A 127 -9.06 -1.17 14.16
C LEU A 127 -9.26 -0.10 15.24
N LEU A 128 -9.54 1.15 14.83
CA LEU A 128 -9.91 2.21 15.77
C LEU A 128 -11.23 1.92 16.48
N PHE A 129 -12.25 1.55 15.73
CA PHE A 129 -13.57 1.31 16.29
C PHE A 129 -13.65 0.06 17.17
N ASN A 130 -12.78 -0.93 16.91
CA ASN A 130 -12.71 -2.16 17.71
C ASN A 130 -11.84 -2.02 18.97
N ASN A 131 -11.28 -0.84 19.25
CA ASN A 131 -10.37 -0.64 20.36
C ASN A 131 -10.79 0.59 21.17
N ASP A 132 -11.62 0.37 22.21
CA ASP A 132 -12.24 1.43 23.02
C ASP A 132 -11.23 2.41 23.62
N SER A 133 -10.04 1.93 24.00
CA SER A 133 -8.97 2.77 24.55
C SER A 133 -8.34 3.70 23.49
N ILE A 134 -8.34 3.30 22.24
CA ILE A 134 -7.82 4.11 21.11
C ILE A 134 -8.92 5.11 20.69
N GLN A 135 -10.18 4.70 20.69
CA GLN A 135 -11.32 5.53 20.33
C GLN A 135 -11.42 6.77 21.23
N PHE A 136 -11.22 6.62 22.52
CA PHE A 136 -11.25 7.73 23.47
C PHE A 136 -10.18 8.80 23.19
N CYS A 137 -8.96 8.38 22.87
CA CYS A 137 -7.86 9.32 22.54
C CYS A 137 -8.09 10.05 21.21
N TYR A 138 -8.71 9.40 20.21
CA TYR A 138 -8.87 9.97 18.86
C TYR A 138 -10.11 10.83 18.68
N CYS A 139 -11.18 10.62 19.46
CA CYS A 139 -12.33 11.52 19.44
C CYS A 139 -11.99 12.95 19.92
N GLN A 140 -10.90 13.10 20.67
CA GLN A 140 -10.41 14.40 21.14
C GLN A 140 -9.38 15.05 20.23
N LEU A 141 -8.69 14.28 19.38
CA LEU A 141 -7.69 14.77 18.44
C LEU A 141 -8.28 14.77 17.02
N LYS A 142 -8.44 15.95 16.41
CA LYS A 142 -8.84 16.08 15.00
C LYS A 142 -7.77 15.44 14.13
N CYS A 143 -7.93 14.15 13.79
CA CYS A 143 -6.96 13.42 12.99
C CYS A 143 -7.01 13.88 11.53
N PRO A 144 -5.89 14.30 10.92
CA PRO A 144 -5.83 14.76 9.53
C PRO A 144 -6.39 13.77 8.51
N LEU A 145 -6.27 12.46 8.77
CA LEU A 145 -6.80 11.39 7.92
C LEU A 145 -8.33 11.25 7.97
N LEU A 146 -8.99 11.81 9.00
CA LEU A 146 -10.46 11.80 9.12
C LEU A 146 -11.11 13.03 8.49
N SER A 147 -10.38 14.15 8.36
CA SER A 147 -10.92 15.39 7.80
C SER A 147 -11.13 15.35 6.29
N SER A 148 -10.49 14.43 5.58
CA SER A 148 -10.64 14.28 4.13
C SER A 148 -11.85 13.44 3.67
N THR A 149 -12.69 12.97 4.61
CA THR A 149 -13.82 12.07 4.29
C THR A 149 -15.20 12.63 4.70
N ILE A 150 -15.27 13.90 5.12
CA ILE A 150 -16.55 14.60 5.39
C ILE A 150 -16.64 15.77 4.42
N ILE A 151 -16.84 15.47 3.15
CA ILE A 151 -17.51 16.35 2.15
C ILE A 151 -18.26 15.42 1.20
#